data_0da96306db40dac1b6110ee2365582b4
#
_entry.id   0da96306db40dac1b6110ee2365582b4
#
_cell.length_a   1.000
_cell.length_b   1.000
_cell.length_c   1.000
_cell.angle_alpha   90.00
_cell.angle_beta   90.00
_cell.angle_gamma   90.00
#
_symmetry.space_group_name_H-M   'P 1'
#
loop_
_entity.id
_entity.type
_entity.pdbx_description
1 polymer ?
#
loop_
_entity_poly.entity_id
_entity_poly.type
_entity_poly.pdbx_seq_one_letter_code
_entity_poly.pdbx_strand_id
1 'polypeptide(L)'
;MGNLTFSNCKDAINLVWHKSKIGIHITRTDRDFNHIKFAEKYFFHTNKSNHNNYLTKNMILNQWCAVEAAIKWDHGKLAKDINHWQYFEKPKELIHKKKNIHLNYSQINFHNWTIALAYEEKTSFNPEIICCSKNF
;
A
#
# COMPACT_ATOMS: atom_id res chain seq x y z
N MET A 1 -6.85 24.22 -2.62
CA MET A 1 -6.34 23.37 -3.71
C MET A 1 -6.35 21.91 -3.29
N GLY A 2 -6.65 21.01 -4.20
CA GLY A 2 -6.61 19.58 -3.96
C GLY A 2 -5.30 18.96 -4.42
N ASN A 3 -5.03 17.77 -3.92
CA ASN A 3 -3.92 16.93 -4.33
C ASN A 3 -4.45 15.81 -5.23
N LEU A 4 -3.87 15.64 -6.39
CA LEU A 4 -4.14 14.55 -7.30
C LEU A 4 -2.98 13.57 -7.24
N THR A 5 -3.28 12.31 -7.00
CA THR A 5 -2.29 11.23 -7.07
C THR A 5 -2.86 10.08 -7.89
N PHE A 6 -1.99 9.27 -8.46
CA PHE A 6 -2.39 8.12 -9.25
C PHE A 6 -1.47 6.93 -9.04
N SER A 7 -2.00 5.77 -9.32
CA SER A 7 -1.25 4.52 -9.43
C SER A 7 -1.80 3.69 -10.57
N ASN A 8 -0.94 2.94 -11.22
CA ASN A 8 -1.34 2.06 -12.31
C ASN A 8 -0.72 0.67 -12.17
N CYS A 9 -1.42 -0.29 -12.68
CA CYS A 9 -0.92 -1.62 -12.99
C CYS A 9 -1.26 -1.94 -14.45
N LYS A 10 -0.95 -3.15 -14.89
CA LYS A 10 -1.03 -3.56 -16.31
C LYS A 10 -2.32 -3.12 -17.04
N ASP A 11 -3.46 -3.18 -16.37
CA ASP A 11 -4.78 -3.04 -16.98
C ASP A 11 -5.73 -2.12 -16.17
N ALA A 12 -5.20 -1.38 -15.23
CA ALA A 12 -5.98 -0.45 -14.43
C ALA A 12 -5.19 0.80 -14.04
N ILE A 13 -5.89 1.92 -13.99
CA ILE A 13 -5.36 3.18 -13.49
C ILE A 13 -6.30 3.68 -12.40
N ASN A 14 -5.75 4.02 -11.26
CA ASN A 14 -6.47 4.67 -10.18
C ASN A 14 -6.05 6.13 -10.04
N LEU A 15 -7.04 6.97 -9.87
CA LEU A 15 -6.84 8.39 -9.58
C LEU A 15 -7.53 8.70 -8.27
N VAL A 16 -6.86 9.44 -7.40
CA VAL A 16 -7.43 9.98 -6.18
C VAL A 16 -7.22 11.48 -6.14
N TRP A 17 -8.30 12.18 -5.86
CA TRP A 17 -8.27 13.61 -5.59
C TRP A 17 -8.77 13.88 -4.18
N HIS A 18 -8.03 14.64 -3.40
CA HIS A 18 -8.39 15.00 -2.04
C HIS A 18 -7.74 16.32 -1.62
N LYS A 19 -8.33 17.01 -0.64
CA LYS A 19 -7.76 18.25 -0.09
C LYS A 19 -6.42 17.99 0.61
N SER A 20 -6.32 16.89 1.34
CA SER A 20 -5.09 16.48 2.01
C SER A 20 -4.24 15.58 1.11
N LYS A 21 -2.96 15.48 1.43
CA LYS A 21 -2.02 14.60 0.75
C LYS A 21 -2.39 13.13 0.96
N ILE A 22 -2.48 12.37 -0.12
CA ILE A 22 -2.77 10.94 -0.11
C ILE A 22 -1.77 10.22 -1.01
N GLY A 23 -1.24 9.12 -0.52
CA GLY A 23 -0.51 8.15 -1.34
C GLY A 23 -1.45 7.03 -1.78
N ILE A 24 -1.30 6.55 -3.01
CA ILE A 24 -2.12 5.46 -3.55
C ILE A 24 -1.25 4.42 -4.24
N HIS A 25 -1.60 3.16 -4.05
CA HIS A 25 -1.04 2.05 -4.82
C HIS A 25 -2.12 1.05 -5.20
N ILE A 26 -2.03 0.52 -6.42
CA ILE A 26 -2.87 -0.56 -6.93
C ILE A 26 -2.00 -1.74 -7.36
N THR A 27 -2.42 -2.95 -7.03
CA THR A 27 -1.80 -4.18 -7.51
C THR A 27 -2.86 -5.22 -7.84
N ARG A 28 -2.52 -6.15 -8.73
CA ARG A 28 -3.38 -7.30 -9.02
C ARG A 28 -3.22 -8.37 -7.97
N THR A 29 -4.34 -8.94 -7.53
CA THR A 29 -4.36 -10.05 -6.56
C THR A 29 -4.00 -11.40 -7.18
N ASP A 30 -4.22 -11.57 -8.49
CA ASP A 30 -3.89 -12.79 -9.26
C ASP A 30 -2.45 -12.84 -9.78
N ARG A 31 -1.63 -11.93 -9.31
CA ARG A 31 -0.21 -11.84 -9.62
C ARG A 31 0.53 -13.10 -9.20
N ASP A 32 1.27 -13.70 -10.14
CA ASP A 32 2.11 -14.86 -9.85
C ASP A 32 3.49 -14.40 -9.37
N PHE A 33 3.85 -14.77 -8.15
CA PHE A 33 5.16 -14.50 -7.56
C PHE A 33 5.40 -15.38 -6.34
N ASN A 34 6.66 -15.63 -6.05
CA ASN A 34 7.03 -16.36 -4.83
C ASN A 34 6.92 -15.43 -3.63
N HIS A 35 5.77 -15.48 -2.96
CA HIS A 35 5.46 -14.59 -1.85
C HIS A 35 6.37 -14.78 -0.62
N ILE A 36 6.85 -15.99 -0.38
CA ILE A 36 7.77 -16.27 0.75
C ILE A 36 9.11 -15.59 0.51
N LYS A 37 9.74 -15.79 -0.65
CA LYS A 37 11.00 -15.12 -1.00
C LYS A 37 10.86 -13.60 -1.03
N PHE A 38 9.71 -13.12 -1.50
CA PHE A 38 9.43 -11.70 -1.50
C PHE A 38 9.36 -11.11 -0.09
N ALA A 39 8.64 -11.78 0.81
CA ALA A 39 8.54 -11.36 2.21
C ALA A 39 9.90 -11.41 2.92
N GLU A 40 10.68 -12.46 2.71
CA GLU A 40 12.05 -12.57 3.23
C GLU A 40 12.93 -11.41 2.78
N LYS A 41 12.82 -11.03 1.52
CA LYS A 41 13.63 -9.95 0.95
C LYS A 41 13.26 -8.57 1.49
N TYR A 42 11.98 -8.30 1.68
CA TYR A 42 11.49 -6.93 1.93
C TYR A 42 10.92 -6.68 3.31
N PHE A 43 10.45 -7.72 4.01
CA PHE A 43 9.71 -7.54 5.26
C PHE A 43 10.35 -8.17 6.49
N PHE A 44 11.25 -9.12 6.34
CA PHE A 44 11.79 -9.90 7.47
C PHE A 44 13.25 -9.65 7.79
N HIS A 45 13.80 -8.50 7.46
CA HIS A 45 15.20 -8.20 7.73
C HIS A 45 15.57 -8.18 9.23
N THR A 46 14.60 -8.10 10.12
CA THR A 46 14.84 -7.87 11.54
C THR A 46 14.47 -9.04 12.47
N ASN A 47 13.68 -10.00 12.00
CA ASN A 47 13.26 -11.13 12.84
C ASN A 47 13.30 -12.46 12.06
N LYS A 48 14.39 -13.17 12.21
CA LYS A 48 14.55 -14.55 11.70
C LYS A 48 13.71 -15.59 12.47
N SER A 49 12.86 -15.17 13.40
CA SER A 49 12.11 -16.08 14.24
C SER A 49 10.72 -16.38 13.66
N ASN A 50 10.57 -17.60 13.18
CA ASN A 50 9.37 -18.44 13.17
C ASN A 50 8.03 -17.90 12.60
N HIS A 51 7.95 -16.70 12.00
CA HIS A 51 6.69 -16.18 11.47
C HIS A 51 6.38 -16.58 10.02
N ASN A 52 7.33 -17.20 9.33
CA ASN A 52 7.24 -17.45 7.90
C ASN A 52 6.17 -18.48 7.50
N ASN A 53 5.70 -19.31 8.41
CA ASN A 53 4.82 -20.43 8.09
C ASN A 53 3.33 -20.04 8.00
N TYR A 54 2.96 -18.83 8.42
CA TYR A 54 1.56 -18.41 8.51
C TYR A 54 1.17 -17.28 7.55
N LEU A 55 2.12 -16.71 6.80
CA LEU A 55 1.83 -15.61 5.90
C LEU A 55 1.30 -16.12 4.56
N THR A 56 0.08 -15.74 4.26
CA THR A 56 -0.53 -16.01 2.96
C THR A 56 -0.04 -15.01 1.91
N LYS A 57 -0.18 -15.38 0.64
CA LYS A 57 0.07 -14.49 -0.50
C LYS A 57 -0.69 -13.16 -0.37
N ASN A 58 -1.97 -13.22 0.02
CA ASN A 58 -2.81 -12.03 0.17
C ASN A 58 -2.35 -11.11 1.30
N MET A 59 -1.92 -11.65 2.42
CA MET A 59 -1.36 -10.86 3.53
C MET A 59 -0.12 -10.09 3.08
N ILE A 60 0.77 -10.74 2.34
CA ILE A 60 1.99 -10.12 1.82
C ILE A 60 1.67 -9.04 0.77
N LEU A 61 0.72 -9.30 -0.12
CA LEU A 61 0.27 -8.30 -1.09
C LEU A 61 -0.38 -7.08 -0.42
N ASN A 62 -1.19 -7.31 0.61
CA ASN A 62 -1.82 -6.23 1.36
C ASN A 62 -0.77 -5.34 2.05
N GLN A 63 0.19 -5.95 2.71
CA GLN A 63 1.30 -5.22 3.34
C GLN A 63 2.11 -4.45 2.30
N TRP A 64 2.48 -5.09 1.21
CA TRP A 64 3.20 -4.48 0.11
C TRP A 64 2.44 -3.26 -0.45
N CYS A 65 1.16 -3.43 -0.73
CA CYS A 65 0.32 -2.38 -1.29
C CYS A 65 0.23 -1.15 -0.38
N ALA A 66 0.06 -1.37 0.94
CA ALA A 66 0.03 -0.30 1.94
C ALA A 66 1.38 0.42 2.05
N VAL A 67 2.48 -0.31 2.10
CA VAL A 67 3.83 0.27 2.17
C VAL A 67 4.16 1.08 0.92
N GLU A 68 3.80 0.60 -0.27
CA GLU A 68 3.97 1.37 -1.50
C GLU A 68 3.15 2.66 -1.52
N ALA A 69 1.94 2.63 -1.01
CA ALA A 69 1.13 3.82 -0.86
C ALA A 69 1.80 4.86 0.07
N ALA A 70 2.39 4.41 1.17
CA ALA A 70 3.15 5.28 2.08
C ALA A 70 4.40 5.86 1.44
N ILE A 71 5.15 5.07 0.67
CA ILE A 71 6.32 5.53 -0.07
C ILE A 71 5.94 6.64 -1.06
N LYS A 72 4.82 6.46 -1.76
CA LYS A 72 4.30 7.49 -2.68
C LYS A 72 3.83 8.74 -1.93
N TRP A 73 3.21 8.57 -0.77
CA TRP A 73 2.85 9.70 0.09
C TRP A 73 4.07 10.55 0.44
N ASP A 74 5.19 9.92 0.76
CA ASP A 74 6.44 10.61 1.13
C ASP A 74 7.30 10.99 -0.08
N HIS A 75 6.82 10.82 -1.30
CA HIS A 75 7.59 11.01 -2.54
C HIS A 75 8.91 10.22 -2.56
N GLY A 76 8.93 9.09 -1.87
CA GLY A 76 10.10 8.22 -1.75
C GLY A 76 10.32 7.34 -2.99
N LYS A 77 11.36 6.53 -2.90
CA LYS A 77 11.72 5.53 -3.91
C LYS A 77 11.65 4.14 -3.31
N LEU A 78 10.94 3.24 -3.96
CA LEU A 78 10.71 1.88 -3.49
C LEU A 78 11.99 1.18 -3.00
N ALA A 79 13.03 1.16 -3.84
CA ALA A 79 14.27 0.45 -3.52
C ALA A 79 15.00 1.00 -2.28
N LYS A 80 14.85 2.28 -1.97
CA LYS A 80 15.49 2.92 -0.82
C LYS A 80 14.64 2.88 0.44
N ASP A 81 13.33 2.99 0.28
CA ASP A 81 12.44 3.35 1.39
C ASP A 81 11.61 2.21 1.91
N ILE A 82 11.53 1.09 1.18
CA ILE A 82 10.69 -0.05 1.56
C ILE A 82 10.99 -0.58 2.97
N ASN A 83 12.26 -0.62 3.37
CA ASN A 83 12.68 -1.12 4.68
C ASN A 83 12.52 -0.09 5.81
N HIS A 84 12.18 1.15 5.48
CA HIS A 84 11.99 2.21 6.46
C HIS A 84 10.57 2.29 7.00
N TRP A 85 9.62 1.62 6.37
CA TRP A 85 8.23 1.61 6.78
C TRP A 85 7.88 0.37 7.56
N GLN A 86 7.28 0.56 8.74
CA GLN A 86 6.68 -0.51 9.53
C GLN A 86 5.18 -0.56 9.26
N TYR A 87 4.67 -1.76 9.08
CA TYR A 87 3.27 -2.04 8.79
C TYR A 87 2.58 -2.64 10.02
N PHE A 88 1.42 -2.11 10.36
CA PHE A 88 0.56 -2.59 11.43
C PHE A 88 -0.86 -2.80 10.92
N GLU A 89 -1.49 -3.90 11.29
CA GLU A 89 -2.87 -4.19 10.91
C GLU A 89 -3.89 -3.70 11.94
N LYS A 90 -3.50 -3.67 13.20
CA LYS A 90 -4.37 -3.28 14.32
C LYS A 90 -3.59 -2.42 15.31
N PRO A 91 -3.75 -1.11 15.27
CA PRO A 91 -4.50 -0.33 14.27
C PRO A 91 -3.84 -0.34 12.89
N LYS A 92 -4.60 0.08 11.88
CA LYS A 92 -4.09 0.18 10.49
C LYS A 92 -3.19 1.40 10.35
N GLU A 93 -1.92 1.19 10.61
CA GLU A 93 -0.91 2.26 10.63
C GLU A 93 0.34 1.87 9.85
N LEU A 94 1.01 2.90 9.36
CA LEU A 94 2.32 2.83 8.72
C LEU A 94 3.24 3.85 9.39
N ILE A 95 4.39 3.41 9.88
CA ILE A 95 5.33 4.27 10.59
C ILE A 95 6.67 4.25 9.87
N HIS A 96 7.17 5.45 9.54
CA HIS A 96 8.52 5.60 8.99
C HIS A 96 9.54 5.66 10.12
N LYS A 97 10.42 4.67 10.20
CA LYS A 97 11.38 4.49 11.31
C LYS A 97 12.33 5.66 11.51
N LYS A 98 12.76 6.28 10.40
CA LYS A 98 13.78 7.35 10.45
C LYS A 98 13.21 8.75 10.54
N LYS A 99 12.05 8.99 9.89
CA LYS A 99 11.44 10.32 9.79
C LYS A 99 10.37 10.59 10.84
N ASN A 100 10.03 9.60 11.65
CA ASN A 100 8.93 9.69 12.63
C ASN A 100 7.60 10.13 12.00
N ILE A 101 7.30 9.61 10.82
CA ILE A 101 6.03 9.85 10.13
C ILE A 101 5.06 8.74 10.49
N HIS A 102 3.86 9.11 10.90
CA HIS A 102 2.76 8.19 11.20
C HIS A 102 1.64 8.41 10.21
N LEU A 103 1.29 7.38 9.47
CA LEU A 103 0.19 7.37 8.52
C LEU A 103 -0.84 6.31 8.90
N ASN A 104 -2.09 6.60 8.61
CA ASN A 104 -3.13 5.59 8.53
C ASN A 104 -3.21 5.07 7.09
N TYR A 105 -3.77 3.90 6.91
CA TYR A 105 -4.06 3.39 5.58
C TYR A 105 -5.43 2.73 5.53
N SER A 106 -6.01 2.76 4.34
CA SER A 106 -7.21 2.01 3.99
C SER A 106 -6.90 1.09 2.84
N GLN A 107 -7.54 -0.08 2.83
CA GLN A 107 -7.42 -1.05 1.75
C GLN A 107 -8.78 -1.39 1.20
N ILE A 108 -8.87 -1.46 -0.11
CA ILE A 108 -10.09 -1.74 -0.85
C ILE A 108 -9.77 -2.87 -1.82
N ASN A 109 -10.52 -3.96 -1.71
CA ASN A 109 -10.46 -5.06 -2.65
C ASN A 109 -11.59 -4.90 -3.66
N PHE A 110 -11.25 -4.81 -4.92
CA PHE A 110 -12.20 -4.63 -6.00
C PHE A 110 -11.83 -5.55 -7.18
N HIS A 111 -12.68 -6.53 -7.47
CA HIS A 111 -12.38 -7.59 -8.45
C HIS A 111 -11.00 -8.22 -8.18
N ASN A 112 -10.11 -8.19 -9.17
CA ASN A 112 -8.75 -8.74 -9.07
C ASN A 112 -7.70 -7.71 -8.67
N TRP A 113 -8.11 -6.61 -8.04
CA TRP A 113 -7.20 -5.57 -7.58
C TRP A 113 -7.30 -5.34 -6.08
N THR A 114 -6.16 -5.02 -5.49
CA THR A 114 -6.06 -4.42 -4.16
C THR A 114 -5.55 -3.00 -4.31
N ILE A 115 -6.25 -2.08 -3.67
CA ILE A 115 -5.92 -0.66 -3.66
C ILE A 115 -5.62 -0.26 -2.23
N ALA A 116 -4.50 0.39 -2.00
CA ALA A 116 -4.16 0.97 -0.72
C ALA A 116 -4.05 2.49 -0.81
N LEU A 117 -4.51 3.15 0.23
CA LEU A 117 -4.49 4.60 0.39
C LEU A 117 -3.79 4.90 1.71
N ALA A 118 -2.74 5.72 1.69
CA ALA A 118 -2.03 6.17 2.87
C ALA A 118 -2.25 7.67 3.08
N TYR A 119 -2.54 8.07 4.32
CA TYR A 119 -2.88 9.44 4.68
C TYR A 119 -2.56 9.74 6.13
N GLU A 120 -2.45 11.01 6.49
CA GLU A 120 -2.25 11.41 7.87
C GLU A 120 -3.49 11.15 8.73
N GLU A 121 -3.28 10.83 10.00
CA GLU A 121 -4.35 10.52 10.96
C GLU A 121 -5.45 11.61 11.04
N LYS A 122 -5.07 12.87 10.87
CA LYS A 122 -6.00 14.01 10.91
C LYS A 122 -6.89 14.10 9.67
N THR A 123 -6.62 13.31 8.65
CA THR A 123 -7.37 13.34 7.40
C THR A 123 -8.69 12.60 7.59
N SER A 124 -9.81 13.31 7.45
CA SER A 124 -11.11 12.68 7.31
C SER A 124 -11.20 12.09 5.91
N PHE A 125 -11.27 10.77 5.83
CA PHE A 125 -11.24 10.06 4.56
C PHE A 125 -12.36 9.04 4.47
N ASN A 126 -13.28 9.28 3.53
CA ASN A 126 -14.33 8.32 3.17
C ASN A 126 -14.31 8.16 1.65
N PRO A 127 -13.56 7.16 1.15
CA PRO A 127 -13.35 7.04 -0.29
C PRO A 127 -14.63 6.59 -0.99
N GLU A 128 -14.97 7.29 -2.05
CA GLU A 128 -15.95 6.85 -3.03
C GLU A 128 -15.19 6.26 -4.23
N ILE A 129 -15.57 5.06 -4.63
CA ILE A 129 -14.98 4.40 -5.80
C ILE A 129 -15.89 4.57 -6.99
N ILE A 130 -15.40 5.26 -8.00
CA ILE A 130 -16.07 5.37 -9.29
C ILE A 130 -15.30 4.55 -10.30
N CYS A 131 -15.94 3.51 -10.83
CA CYS A 131 -15.35 2.65 -11.84
C CYS A 131 -15.78 3.11 -13.23
N CYS A 132 -14.79 3.41 -14.05
CA CYS A 132 -15.00 3.67 -15.47
C CYS A 132 -14.38 2.52 -16.26
N SER A 133 -15.18 1.77 -16.96
CA SER A 133 -14.70 0.77 -17.92
C SER A 133 -15.05 1.22 -19.34
N LYS A 134 -14.14 1.01 -20.25
CA LYS A 134 -14.51 1.08 -21.67
C LYS A 134 -15.30 -0.19 -21.98
N ASN A 135 -16.55 -0.02 -22.31
CA ASN A 135 -17.31 -1.10 -22.95
C ASN A 135 -16.80 -1.26 -24.38
N PHE A 136 -16.17 -2.35 -24.59
CA PHE A 136 -15.73 -2.74 -25.92
C PHE A 136 -16.71 -3.72 -26.53
#